data_9e66c1bfdef549f658343292e144a8c7
#
_entry.id   9e66c1bfdef549f658343292e144a8c7
#
_cell.length_a   1.000
_cell.length_b   1.000
_cell.length_c   1.000
_cell.angle_alpha   90.00
_cell.angle_beta   90.00
_cell.angle_gamma   90.00
#
_symmetry.space_group_name_H-M   'P 1'
#
loop_
_entity.id
_entity.type
_entity.pdbx_description
1 polymer ?
#
loop_
_entity_poly.entity_id
_entity_poly.type
_entity_poly.pdbx_seq_one_letter_code
_entity_poly.pdbx_strand_id
1 'polypeptide(L)'
;LKPTHFQKTLNYFLPPDIRVRKMNFATPNFHARYSAKSKIYQYVFSKKPLNAFNHHFQIFADKLDFDKITKALKFIEGTHNFFAF
;
A
#
# COMPACT_ATOMS: atom_id res chain seq x y z
N LEU A 1 19.89 -23.12 -3.35
CA LEU A 1 18.59 -22.91 -2.74
C LEU A 1 17.63 -22.39 -3.80
N LYS A 2 16.54 -23.09 -4.06
CA LYS A 2 15.54 -22.64 -5.05
C LYS A 2 14.60 -21.61 -4.39
N PRO A 3 14.40 -20.42 -4.99
CA PRO A 3 13.51 -19.39 -4.44
C PRO A 3 12.08 -19.91 -4.17
N THR A 4 11.54 -20.75 -5.04
CA THR A 4 10.20 -21.33 -4.88
C THR A 4 10.08 -22.24 -3.65
N HIS A 5 11.11 -23.00 -3.33
CA HIS A 5 11.13 -23.83 -2.13
C HIS A 5 11.17 -22.96 -0.86
N PHE A 6 12.03 -21.97 -0.87
CA PHE A 6 12.15 -21.04 0.25
C PHE A 6 10.87 -20.21 0.47
N GLN A 7 10.21 -19.82 -0.62
CA GLN A 7 8.90 -19.15 -0.56
C GLN A 7 7.84 -20.00 0.14
N LYS A 8 7.77 -21.28 -0.19
CA LYS A 8 6.83 -22.22 0.46
C LYS A 8 7.11 -22.35 1.93
N THR A 9 8.39 -22.51 2.29
CA THR A 9 8.83 -22.63 3.68
C THR A 9 8.47 -21.37 4.49
N LEU A 10 8.73 -20.18 3.94
CA LEU A 10 8.35 -18.92 4.60
C LEU A 10 6.84 -18.84 4.79
N ASN A 11 6.05 -19.16 3.78
CA ASN A 11 4.60 -19.10 3.87
C ASN A 11 4.01 -20.13 4.85
N TYR A 12 4.74 -21.19 5.15
CA TYR A 12 4.34 -22.14 6.17
C TYR A 12 4.44 -21.53 7.58
N PHE A 13 5.45 -20.73 7.84
CA PHE A 13 5.68 -20.09 9.15
C PHE A 13 4.97 -18.74 9.32
N LEU A 14 4.63 -18.06 8.23
CA LEU A 14 3.97 -16.76 8.29
C LEU A 14 2.49 -16.90 8.68
N PRO A 15 1.96 -15.93 9.44
CA PRO A 15 0.53 -15.89 9.75
C PRO A 15 -0.32 -15.75 8.47
N PRO A 16 -1.62 -16.13 8.52
CA PRO A 16 -2.46 -16.18 7.31
C PRO A 16 -2.62 -14.86 6.56
N ASP A 17 -2.47 -13.74 7.25
CA ASP A 17 -2.60 -12.38 6.69
C ASP A 17 -1.33 -11.85 6.02
N ILE A 18 -0.22 -12.60 6.12
CA ILE A 18 1.04 -12.26 5.45
C ILE A 18 1.43 -13.40 4.52
N ARG A 19 1.61 -13.09 3.24
CA ARG A 19 1.99 -14.09 2.23
C ARG A 19 3.04 -13.58 1.28
N VAL A 20 4.11 -14.35 1.12
CA VAL A 20 5.11 -14.15 0.07
C VAL A 20 4.53 -14.65 -1.25
N ARG A 21 4.27 -13.75 -2.16
CA ARG A 21 3.67 -14.08 -3.46
C ARG A 21 4.69 -14.52 -4.50
N LYS A 22 5.89 -13.95 -4.45
CA LYS A 22 6.96 -14.22 -5.39
C LYS A 22 8.31 -13.99 -4.72
N MET A 23 9.28 -14.81 -5.07
CA MET A 23 10.65 -14.71 -4.59
C MET A 23 11.61 -14.91 -5.75
N ASN A 24 12.60 -14.04 -5.87
CA ASN A 24 13.65 -14.09 -6.88
C ASN A 24 15.00 -13.73 -6.25
N PHE A 25 16.07 -14.11 -6.94
CA PHE A 25 17.38 -13.57 -6.63
C PHE A 25 17.45 -12.09 -7.01
N ALA A 26 18.20 -11.33 -6.25
CA ALA A 26 18.48 -9.93 -6.51
C ALA A 26 19.98 -9.70 -6.68
N THR A 27 20.36 -8.56 -7.24
CA THR A 27 21.77 -8.18 -7.35
C THR A 27 22.37 -7.92 -5.97
N PRO A 28 23.69 -8.12 -5.77
CA PRO A 28 24.32 -7.94 -4.46
C PRO A 28 24.17 -6.53 -3.86
N ASN A 29 24.04 -5.52 -4.71
CA ASN A 29 23.87 -4.12 -4.29
C ASN A 29 22.41 -3.70 -4.11
N PHE A 30 21.45 -4.62 -4.27
CA PHE A 30 20.03 -4.33 -4.03
C PHE A 30 19.76 -4.05 -2.56
N HIS A 31 19.01 -2.97 -2.29
CA HIS A 31 18.55 -2.64 -0.96
C HIS A 31 17.06 -2.28 -1.00
N ALA A 32 16.23 -3.03 -0.28
CA ALA A 32 14.78 -2.92 -0.36
C ALA A 32 14.26 -1.49 -0.11
N ARG A 33 14.90 -0.74 0.76
CA ARG A 33 14.54 0.64 1.07
C ARG A 33 15.15 1.64 0.08
N TYR A 34 16.45 1.58 -0.14
CA TYR A 34 17.17 2.60 -0.93
C TYR A 34 17.05 2.38 -2.43
N SER A 35 16.78 1.18 -2.90
CA SER A 35 16.54 0.89 -4.31
C SER A 35 15.12 1.24 -4.76
N ALA A 36 14.22 1.59 -3.85
CA ALA A 36 12.87 2.03 -4.18
C ALA A 36 12.90 3.40 -4.87
N LYS A 37 12.22 3.51 -6.01
CA LYS A 37 12.18 4.75 -6.81
C LYS A 37 10.91 5.56 -6.58
N SER A 38 9.82 4.90 -6.24
CA SER A 38 8.52 5.53 -6.03
C SER A 38 7.67 4.73 -5.05
N LYS A 39 6.68 5.38 -4.48
CA LYS A 39 5.69 4.76 -3.59
C LYS A 39 4.30 5.24 -3.98
N ILE A 40 3.34 4.32 -3.99
CA ILE A 40 1.95 4.64 -4.22
C ILE A 40 1.17 4.30 -2.96
N TYR A 41 0.45 5.28 -2.44
CA TYR A 41 -0.48 5.12 -1.32
C TYR A 41 -1.90 5.24 -1.84
N GLN A 42 -2.76 4.34 -1.42
CA GLN A 42 -4.16 4.35 -1.81
C GLN A 42 -5.05 4.35 -0.57
N TYR A 43 -5.96 5.32 -0.50
CA TYR A 43 -7.00 5.40 0.51
C TYR A 43 -8.34 5.26 -0.17
N VAL A 44 -9.15 4.30 0.25
CA VAL A 44 -10.48 4.05 -0.31
C VAL A 44 -11.53 4.52 0.68
N PHE A 45 -12.31 5.52 0.28
CA PHE A 45 -13.42 6.06 1.07
C PHE A 45 -14.75 5.54 0.55
N SER A 46 -15.62 5.13 1.46
CA SER A 46 -16.99 4.71 1.14
C SER A 46 -17.99 5.71 1.69
N LYS A 47 -18.96 6.10 0.86
CA LYS A 47 -20.13 6.91 1.28
C LYS A 47 -21.19 6.06 1.95
N LYS A 48 -21.14 4.74 1.77
CA LYS A 48 -22.06 3.77 2.37
C LYS A 48 -21.42 3.13 3.60
N PRO A 49 -22.20 2.70 4.58
CA PRO A 49 -21.70 1.93 5.71
C PRO A 49 -20.88 0.73 5.26
N LEU A 50 -19.80 0.45 5.97
CA LEU A 50 -18.94 -0.68 5.67
C LEU A 50 -19.60 -1.99 6.09
N ASN A 51 -19.22 -3.09 5.43
CA ASN A 51 -19.67 -4.45 5.74
C ASN A 51 -18.51 -5.33 6.23
N ALA A 52 -18.79 -6.59 6.53
CA ALA A 52 -17.78 -7.53 7.02
C ALA A 52 -16.64 -7.80 6.03
N PHE A 53 -16.85 -7.59 4.73
CA PHE A 53 -15.85 -7.86 3.70
C PHE A 53 -14.90 -6.69 3.44
N ASN A 54 -15.33 -5.45 3.67
CA ASN A 54 -14.56 -4.27 3.30
C ASN A 54 -14.12 -3.37 4.47
N HIS A 55 -14.57 -3.64 5.70
CA HIS A 55 -14.30 -2.76 6.86
C HIS A 55 -12.82 -2.63 7.22
N HIS A 56 -11.96 -3.58 6.82
CA HIS A 56 -10.51 -3.47 7.01
C HIS A 56 -9.79 -2.72 5.89
N PHE A 57 -10.44 -2.49 4.76
CA PHE A 57 -9.81 -1.97 3.55
C PHE A 57 -10.33 -0.61 3.11
N GLN A 58 -11.42 -0.14 3.70
CA GLN A 58 -12.06 1.11 3.35
C GLN A 58 -12.35 1.96 4.58
N ILE A 59 -12.49 3.25 4.37
CA ILE A 59 -12.83 4.22 5.40
C ILE A 59 -14.24 4.73 5.12
N PHE A 60 -15.13 4.61 6.12
CA PHE A 60 -16.47 5.17 6.03
C PHE A 60 -16.42 6.68 6.23
N ALA A 61 -16.89 7.44 5.26
CA ALA A 61 -16.78 8.89 5.21
C ALA A 61 -17.99 9.53 4.53
N ASP A 62 -19.15 9.37 5.13
CA ASP A 62 -20.43 9.90 4.63
C ASP A 62 -20.51 11.43 4.65
N LYS A 63 -19.77 12.06 5.56
CA LYS A 63 -19.78 13.52 5.77
C LYS A 63 -18.72 14.27 4.96
N LEU A 64 -17.87 13.60 4.20
CA LEU A 64 -16.85 14.25 3.40
C LEU A 64 -17.44 14.81 2.10
N ASP A 65 -17.08 16.04 1.81
CA ASP A 65 -17.37 16.67 0.53
C ASP A 65 -16.26 16.33 -0.47
N PHE A 66 -16.51 15.34 -1.31
CA PHE A 66 -15.52 14.86 -2.28
C PHE A 66 -15.20 15.87 -3.37
N ASP A 67 -16.11 16.78 -3.71
CA ASP A 67 -15.84 17.84 -4.68
C ASP A 67 -14.82 18.84 -4.12
N LYS A 68 -14.94 19.21 -2.86
CA LYS A 68 -13.95 20.05 -2.16
C LYS A 68 -12.61 19.36 -2.03
N ILE A 69 -12.61 18.07 -1.71
CA ILE A 69 -11.37 17.28 -1.64
C ILE A 69 -10.66 17.24 -2.98
N THR A 70 -11.39 17.00 -4.07
CA THR A 70 -10.84 16.99 -5.43
C THR A 70 -10.21 18.33 -5.80
N LYS A 71 -10.85 19.43 -5.45
CA LYS A 71 -10.30 20.77 -5.65
C LYS A 71 -9.05 21.02 -4.82
N ALA A 72 -9.05 20.60 -3.55
CA ALA A 72 -7.92 20.76 -2.65
C ALA A 72 -6.69 19.93 -3.08
N LEU A 73 -6.90 18.75 -3.64
CA LEU A 73 -5.81 17.88 -4.12
C LEU A 73 -4.99 18.52 -5.24
N LYS A 74 -5.57 19.43 -6.02
CA LYS A 74 -4.85 20.19 -7.06
C LYS A 74 -3.71 21.05 -6.49
N PHE A 75 -3.83 21.51 -5.25
CA PHE A 75 -2.76 22.27 -4.57
C PHE A 75 -1.60 21.40 -4.12
N ILE A 76 -1.83 20.10 -3.92
CA ILE A 76 -0.80 19.15 -3.47
C ILE A 76 -0.14 18.45 -4.65
N GLU A 77 -0.85 18.36 -5.78
CA GLU A 77 -0.37 17.72 -7.00
C GLU A 77 0.87 18.44 -7.54
N GLY A 78 1.83 17.68 -8.05
CA GLY A 78 3.08 18.21 -8.59
C GLY A 78 4.26 18.03 -7.64
N THR A 79 5.33 18.75 -7.93
CA THR A 79 6.57 18.71 -7.15
C THR A 79 6.57 19.81 -6.10
N HIS A 80 6.60 19.42 -4.83
CA HIS A 80 6.57 20.34 -3.70
C HIS A 80 7.55 19.90 -2.62
N ASN A 81 7.93 20.83 -1.76
CA ASN A 81 8.64 20.50 -0.54
C ASN A 81 7.62 20.23 0.58
N PHE A 82 7.41 18.96 0.90
CA PHE A 82 6.48 18.52 1.95
C PHE A 82 7.14 18.35 3.33
N PHE A 83 8.30 18.95 3.55
CA PHE A 83 9.05 18.77 4.79
C PHE A 83 8.27 19.15 6.05
N ALA A 84 7.36 20.12 5.96
CA ALA A 84 6.51 20.56 7.07
C ALA A 84 5.35 19.61 7.42
N PHE A 85 5.11 18.58 6.60
CA PHE A 85 4.05 17.60 6.83
C PHE A 85 4.50 16.35 7.58
#